data_d48fe77d59f6ac5834961f845713ca20
#
_entry.id   d48fe77d59f6ac5834961f845713ca20
#
_cell.length_a   1.000
_cell.length_b   1.000
_cell.length_c   1.000
_cell.angle_alpha   90.00
_cell.angle_beta   90.00
_cell.angle_gamma   90.00
#
_symmetry.space_group_name_H-M   'P 1'
#
loop_
_entity.id
_entity.type
_entity.pdbx_description
1 polymer ?
#
loop_
_entity_poly.entity_id
_entity_poly.type
_entity_poly.pdbx_seq_one_letter_code
_entity_poly.pdbx_strand_id
1 'polypeptide(L)'
;RNLTFSALAGSGAGYGIADEETDLHPAVEPLPGEPLVVKRRVSAFAGSDLDVLLRGLGVGHLVLTGIATSGVVLSTLRQAADLDFELTVLSDGCLDRDQEVHRVLVEKVFPRQAAVRTVDEWTRRLKGSAG
;
A
#
# COMPACT_ATOMS: atom_id res chain seq x y z
N ARG A 1 0.26 -18.46 16.52
CA ARG A 1 -0.99 -17.75 16.17
C ARG A 1 -0.65 -16.28 15.95
N ASN A 2 -1.14 -15.71 14.86
CA ASN A 2 -0.86 -14.31 14.51
C ASN A 2 -1.66 -13.35 15.41
N LEU A 3 -0.97 -12.53 16.18
CA LEU A 3 -1.61 -11.63 17.16
C LEU A 3 -2.51 -10.59 16.49
N THR A 4 -2.10 -10.04 15.36
CA THR A 4 -2.87 -9.03 14.62
C THR A 4 -4.23 -9.57 14.19
N PHE A 5 -4.23 -10.72 13.53
CA PHE A 5 -5.48 -11.33 13.06
C PHE A 5 -6.34 -11.87 14.20
N SER A 6 -5.71 -12.34 15.28
CA SER A 6 -6.45 -12.76 16.47
C SER A 6 -7.16 -11.58 17.15
N ALA A 7 -6.50 -10.43 17.22
CA ALA A 7 -7.09 -9.20 17.77
C ALA A 7 -8.25 -8.70 16.91
N LEU A 8 -8.10 -8.70 15.59
CA LEU A 8 -9.16 -8.31 14.66
C LEU A 8 -10.39 -9.23 14.77
N ALA A 9 -10.17 -10.52 14.85
CA ALA A 9 -11.25 -11.50 15.03
C ALA A 9 -11.99 -11.29 16.36
N GLY A 10 -11.27 -10.92 17.42
CA GLY A 10 -11.84 -10.66 18.73
C GLY A 10 -12.59 -9.34 18.86
N SER A 11 -12.31 -8.36 17.99
CA SER A 11 -12.95 -7.04 18.02
C SER A 11 -14.37 -7.03 17.43
N GLY A 12 -14.78 -8.10 16.75
CA GLY A 12 -16.07 -8.15 16.04
C GLY A 12 -16.13 -7.29 14.78
N ALA A 13 -15.02 -6.64 14.41
CA ALA A 13 -14.93 -5.91 13.15
C ALA A 13 -14.88 -6.91 11.98
N GLY A 14 -15.92 -6.93 11.17
CA GLY A 14 -15.98 -7.76 9.97
C GLY A 14 -15.23 -7.05 8.83
N TYR A 15 -14.18 -7.68 8.31
CA TYR A 15 -13.46 -7.19 7.13
C TYR A 15 -13.58 -8.20 5.98
N GLY A 16 -14.80 -8.71 5.75
CA GLY A 16 -15.11 -9.58 4.61
C GLY A 16 -15.26 -8.80 3.32
N ILE A 17 -15.14 -9.46 2.18
CA ILE A 17 -15.26 -8.83 0.84
C ILE A 17 -16.64 -8.17 0.65
N ALA A 18 -17.70 -8.70 1.27
CA ALA A 18 -19.05 -8.16 1.18
C ALA A 18 -19.34 -7.05 2.19
N ASP A 19 -18.37 -6.66 3.02
CA ASP A 19 -18.52 -5.65 4.05
C ASP A 19 -18.33 -4.26 3.44
N GLU A 20 -19.29 -3.34 3.66
CA GLU A 20 -19.23 -1.98 3.14
C GLU A 20 -17.99 -1.21 3.61
N GLU A 21 -17.48 -1.52 4.81
CA GLU A 21 -16.27 -0.90 5.36
C GLU A 21 -15.00 -1.28 4.56
N THR A 22 -15.04 -2.33 3.78
CA THR A 22 -13.93 -2.76 2.94
C THR A 22 -14.04 -2.29 1.50
N ASP A 23 -15.16 -1.67 1.12
CA ASP A 23 -15.36 -1.15 -0.22
C ASP A 23 -14.46 0.06 -0.48
N LEU A 24 -14.01 0.19 -1.72
CA LEU A 24 -13.21 1.33 -2.14
C LEU A 24 -14.07 2.59 -2.24
N HIS A 25 -13.50 3.70 -1.79
CA HIS A 25 -14.14 5.00 -1.95
C HIS A 25 -14.32 5.30 -3.46
N PRO A 26 -15.47 5.86 -3.88
CA PRO A 26 -15.73 6.13 -5.31
C PRO A 26 -14.64 6.94 -6.02
N ALA A 27 -13.95 7.83 -5.29
CA ALA A 27 -12.88 8.64 -5.86
C ALA A 27 -11.64 7.84 -6.29
N VAL A 28 -11.47 6.62 -5.78
CA VAL A 28 -10.33 5.75 -6.05
C VAL A 28 -10.75 4.37 -6.54
N GLU A 29 -11.97 4.24 -7.07
CA GLU A 29 -12.41 3.00 -7.68
C GLU A 29 -11.54 2.65 -8.89
N PRO A 30 -11.24 1.34 -9.08
CA PRO A 30 -10.47 0.91 -10.24
C PRO A 30 -11.18 1.29 -11.54
N LEU A 31 -10.41 1.77 -12.49
CA LEU A 31 -10.89 1.96 -13.86
C LEU A 31 -11.03 0.58 -14.55
N PRO A 32 -11.83 0.49 -15.63
CA PRO A 32 -11.90 -0.74 -16.41
C PRO A 32 -10.51 -1.22 -16.83
N GLY A 33 -10.19 -2.48 -16.57
CA GLY A 33 -8.89 -3.06 -16.88
C GLY A 33 -7.83 -2.95 -15.78
N GLU A 34 -8.08 -2.15 -14.75
CA GLU A 34 -7.19 -2.11 -13.59
C GLU A 34 -7.46 -3.32 -12.68
N PRO A 35 -6.41 -4.07 -12.28
CA PRO A 35 -6.61 -5.24 -11.45
C PRO A 35 -7.00 -4.87 -10.01
N LEU A 36 -7.89 -5.68 -9.44
CA LEU A 36 -8.25 -5.64 -8.04
C LEU A 36 -7.72 -6.90 -7.36
N VAL A 37 -6.87 -6.72 -6.36
CA VAL A 37 -6.28 -7.83 -5.61
C VAL A 37 -6.84 -7.86 -4.20
N VAL A 38 -7.33 -9.03 -3.79
CA VAL A 38 -7.84 -9.22 -2.44
C VAL A 38 -6.69 -9.58 -1.51
N LYS A 39 -6.46 -8.74 -0.51
CA LYS A 39 -5.44 -8.97 0.50
C LYS A 39 -5.79 -10.15 1.40
N ARG A 40 -4.79 -10.99 1.65
CA ARG A 40 -4.91 -12.15 2.55
C ARG A 40 -4.19 -11.93 3.88
N ARG A 41 -3.16 -11.10 3.89
CA ARG A 41 -2.34 -10.81 5.07
C ARG A 41 -2.05 -9.32 5.13
N VAL A 42 -1.18 -8.90 6.03
CA VAL A 42 -0.81 -7.48 6.21
C VAL A 42 -0.14 -6.94 4.95
N SER A 43 0.86 -7.65 4.43
CA SER A 43 1.43 -7.33 3.12
C SER A 43 0.42 -7.63 2.01
N ALA A 44 0.36 -6.77 1.02
CA ALA A 44 -0.48 -6.98 -0.16
C ALA A 44 -0.01 -8.18 -1.01
N PHE A 45 1.24 -8.59 -0.88
CA PHE A 45 1.81 -9.71 -1.64
C PHE A 45 1.54 -11.07 -1.00
N ALA A 46 1.55 -11.14 0.33
CA ALA A 46 1.53 -12.41 1.03
C ALA A 46 0.23 -13.18 0.80
N GLY A 47 0.33 -14.33 0.13
CA GLY A 47 -0.79 -15.21 -0.17
C GLY A 47 -1.76 -14.69 -1.24
N SER A 48 -1.40 -13.61 -1.94
CA SER A 48 -2.18 -13.07 -3.05
C SER A 48 -1.48 -13.32 -4.39
N ASP A 49 -2.16 -12.99 -5.48
CA ASP A 49 -1.63 -13.08 -6.84
C ASP A 49 -1.00 -11.76 -7.33
N LEU A 50 -0.75 -10.80 -6.41
CA LEU A 50 -0.26 -9.47 -6.78
C LEU A 50 1.06 -9.53 -7.56
N ASP A 51 2.04 -10.32 -7.11
CA ASP A 51 3.34 -10.41 -7.78
C ASP A 51 3.20 -10.95 -9.21
N VAL A 52 2.42 -12.01 -9.38
CA VAL A 52 2.16 -12.60 -10.70
C VAL A 52 1.50 -11.58 -11.63
N LEU A 53 0.51 -10.84 -11.14
CA LEU A 53 -0.18 -9.82 -11.92
C LEU A 53 0.76 -8.68 -12.32
N LEU A 54 1.55 -8.16 -11.39
CA LEU A 54 2.48 -7.07 -11.66
C LEU A 54 3.56 -7.48 -12.66
N ARG A 55 4.12 -8.69 -12.51
CA ARG A 55 5.11 -9.20 -13.45
C ARG A 55 4.51 -9.42 -14.83
N GLY A 56 3.30 -9.96 -14.90
CA GLY A 56 2.57 -10.16 -16.15
C GLY A 56 2.27 -8.85 -16.88
N LEU A 57 2.04 -7.77 -16.14
CA LEU A 57 1.84 -6.43 -16.69
C LEU A 57 3.15 -5.68 -17.00
N GLY A 58 4.30 -6.24 -16.66
CA GLY A 58 5.60 -5.60 -16.87
C GLY A 58 5.86 -4.43 -15.93
N VAL A 59 5.20 -4.40 -14.76
CA VAL A 59 5.37 -3.32 -13.78
C VAL A 59 6.63 -3.55 -12.97
N GLY A 60 7.52 -2.55 -12.95
CA GLY A 60 8.76 -2.58 -12.17
C GLY A 60 8.82 -1.51 -11.08
N HIS A 61 7.94 -0.52 -11.12
CA HIS A 61 7.88 0.57 -10.15
C HIS A 61 6.50 0.64 -9.52
N LEU A 62 6.46 0.68 -8.19
CA LEU A 62 5.23 0.78 -7.43
C LEU A 62 5.16 2.11 -6.68
N VAL A 63 4.00 2.71 -6.68
CA VAL A 63 3.69 3.89 -5.87
C VAL A 63 2.72 3.45 -4.78
N LEU A 64 3.14 3.52 -3.53
CA LEU A 64 2.39 2.97 -2.40
C LEU A 64 1.64 4.05 -1.64
N THR A 65 0.37 3.76 -1.37
CA THR A 65 -0.51 4.51 -0.48
C THR A 65 -1.31 3.52 0.36
N GLY A 66 -1.94 3.97 1.40
CA GLY A 66 -2.88 3.13 2.15
C GLY A 66 -2.93 3.40 3.65
N ILE A 67 -3.72 2.59 4.32
CA ILE A 67 -3.96 2.58 5.77
C ILE A 67 -3.75 1.15 6.28
N ALA A 68 -2.89 0.93 7.23
CA ALA A 68 -2.10 1.89 7.98
C ALA A 68 -0.66 1.92 7.50
N THR A 69 0.01 3.06 7.72
CA THR A 69 1.42 3.25 7.37
C THR A 69 2.31 2.17 7.99
N SER A 70 2.12 1.86 9.27
CA SER A 70 2.88 0.82 10.01
C SER A 70 2.39 -0.61 9.73
N GLY A 71 1.30 -0.76 9.03
CA GLY A 71 0.73 -2.06 8.66
C GLY A 71 1.00 -2.40 7.19
N VAL A 72 -0.05 -2.27 6.38
CA VAL A 72 0.00 -2.68 4.96
C VAL A 72 1.10 -1.95 4.19
N VAL A 73 1.30 -0.65 4.42
CA VAL A 73 2.31 0.12 3.67
C VAL A 73 3.71 -0.39 4.00
N LEU A 74 4.06 -0.47 5.28
CA LEU A 74 5.37 -0.98 5.72
C LEU A 74 5.61 -2.42 5.26
N SER A 75 4.66 -3.31 5.49
CA SER A 75 4.81 -4.73 5.13
C SER A 75 4.92 -4.94 3.62
N THR A 76 4.12 -4.21 2.84
CA THR A 76 4.16 -4.29 1.38
C THR A 76 5.46 -3.70 0.84
N LEU A 77 5.92 -2.57 1.40
CA LEU A 77 7.16 -1.93 1.00
C LEU A 77 8.36 -2.87 1.21
N ARG A 78 8.46 -3.49 2.40
CA ARG A 78 9.55 -4.42 2.70
C ARG A 78 9.57 -5.60 1.72
N GLN A 79 8.42 -6.21 1.49
CA GLN A 79 8.33 -7.36 0.58
C GLN A 79 8.57 -6.94 -0.88
N ALA A 80 8.05 -5.81 -1.31
CA ALA A 80 8.27 -5.29 -2.66
C ALA A 80 9.75 -4.98 -2.90
N ALA A 81 10.44 -4.43 -1.90
CA ALA A 81 11.88 -4.20 -1.98
C ALA A 81 12.65 -5.52 -2.13
N ASP A 82 12.29 -6.54 -1.37
CA ASP A 82 12.89 -7.87 -1.48
C ASP A 82 12.62 -8.54 -2.84
N LEU A 83 11.52 -8.16 -3.50
CA LEU A 83 11.16 -8.62 -4.84
C LEU A 83 11.73 -7.73 -5.96
N ASP A 84 12.60 -6.80 -5.63
CA ASP A 84 13.30 -5.92 -6.57
C ASP A 84 12.41 -4.92 -7.32
N PHE A 85 11.29 -4.51 -6.73
CA PHE A 85 10.53 -3.38 -7.24
C PHE A 85 11.18 -2.05 -6.86
N GLU A 86 11.18 -1.11 -7.78
CA GLU A 86 11.43 0.29 -7.47
C GLU A 86 10.22 0.88 -6.75
N LEU A 87 10.45 1.67 -5.69
CA LEU A 87 9.37 2.07 -4.80
C LEU A 87 9.32 3.59 -4.59
N THR A 88 8.10 4.11 -4.60
CA THR A 88 7.76 5.44 -4.13
C THR A 88 6.64 5.31 -3.10
N VAL A 89 6.73 6.06 -2.01
CA VAL A 89 5.66 6.18 -1.01
C VAL A 89 5.14 7.60 -1.02
N LEU A 90 3.83 7.76 -1.09
CA LEU A 90 3.21 9.07 -0.97
C LEU A 90 2.87 9.32 0.49
N SER A 91 3.63 10.19 1.15
CA SER A 91 3.56 10.42 2.59
C SER A 91 2.18 10.90 3.06
N ASP A 92 1.55 11.75 2.27
CA ASP A 92 0.20 12.25 2.52
C ASP A 92 -0.90 11.37 1.90
N GLY A 93 -0.53 10.30 1.23
CA GLY A 93 -1.43 9.23 0.79
C GLY A 93 -1.48 8.05 1.74
N CYS A 94 -0.76 8.11 2.85
CA CYS A 94 -0.74 7.10 3.89
C CYS A 94 -1.28 7.66 5.20
N LEU A 95 -1.92 6.82 6.00
CA LEU A 95 -2.49 7.22 7.28
C LEU A 95 -2.19 6.15 8.34
N ASP A 96 -1.94 6.60 9.56
CA ASP A 96 -1.77 5.74 10.72
C ASP A 96 -2.51 6.33 11.91
N ARG A 97 -2.94 5.48 12.84
CA ARG A 97 -3.57 5.94 14.08
C ARG A 97 -2.60 6.70 14.97
N ASP A 98 -1.32 6.31 14.92
CA ASP A 98 -0.26 6.95 15.66
C ASP A 98 0.55 7.84 14.73
N GLN A 99 0.39 9.16 14.88
CA GLN A 99 1.04 10.14 14.03
C GLN A 99 2.57 10.12 14.19
N GLU A 100 3.07 9.81 15.38
CA GLU A 100 4.52 9.68 15.61
C GLU A 100 5.09 8.49 14.85
N VAL A 101 4.41 7.35 14.89
CA VAL A 101 4.82 6.16 14.12
C VAL A 101 4.82 6.48 12.64
N HIS A 102 3.78 7.12 12.13
CA HIS A 102 3.72 7.56 10.73
C HIS A 102 4.92 8.44 10.37
N ARG A 103 5.18 9.47 11.18
CA ARG A 103 6.29 10.39 10.95
C ARG A 103 7.64 9.66 10.90
N VAL A 104 7.90 8.80 11.87
CA VAL A 104 9.16 8.04 11.94
C VAL A 104 9.33 7.15 10.71
N LEU A 105 8.27 6.49 10.28
CA LEU A 105 8.32 5.61 9.11
C LEU A 105 8.62 6.40 7.84
N VAL A 106 7.88 7.47 7.57
CA VAL A 106 8.05 8.24 6.33
C VAL A 106 9.36 9.04 6.29
N GLU A 107 9.86 9.50 7.44
CA GLU A 107 11.07 10.31 7.51
C GLU A 107 12.35 9.50 7.69
N LYS A 108 12.30 8.38 8.42
CA LYS A 108 13.51 7.67 8.85
C LYS A 108 13.63 6.24 8.33
N VAL A 109 12.54 5.59 8.02
CA VAL A 109 12.55 4.16 7.64
C VAL A 109 12.35 3.98 6.13
N PHE A 110 11.28 4.49 5.58
CA PHE A 110 10.96 4.33 4.16
C PHE A 110 12.03 4.87 3.21
N PRO A 111 12.71 6.00 3.51
CA PRO A 111 13.75 6.50 2.61
C PRO A 111 14.94 5.57 2.38
N ARG A 112 15.06 4.53 3.18
CA ARG A 112 16.11 3.51 2.99
C ARG A 112 15.83 2.59 1.80
N GLN A 113 14.57 2.43 1.41
CA GLN A 113 14.15 1.49 0.36
C GLN A 113 13.25 2.12 -0.70
N ALA A 114 12.79 3.36 -0.50
CA ALA A 114 11.84 4.02 -1.39
C ALA A 114 12.11 5.51 -1.50
N ALA A 115 11.67 6.12 -2.58
CA ALA A 115 11.52 7.56 -2.65
C ALA A 115 10.26 7.95 -1.87
N VAL A 116 10.35 8.91 -0.96
CA VAL A 116 9.20 9.42 -0.23
C VAL A 116 8.84 10.80 -0.76
N ARG A 117 7.61 10.98 -1.19
CA ARG A 117 7.13 12.21 -1.80
C ARG A 117 5.72 12.52 -1.33
N THR A 118 5.30 13.77 -1.47
CA THR A 118 3.90 14.12 -1.38
C THR A 118 3.18 13.80 -2.69
N VAL A 119 1.86 13.73 -2.66
CA VAL A 119 1.04 13.53 -3.87
C VAL A 119 1.33 14.64 -4.88
N ASP A 120 1.43 15.90 -4.42
CA ASP A 120 1.73 17.05 -5.30
C ASP A 120 3.10 16.92 -5.97
N GLU A 121 4.13 16.59 -5.22
CA GLU A 121 5.49 16.39 -5.77
C GLU A 121 5.49 15.29 -6.83
N TRP A 122 4.86 14.17 -6.54
CA TRP A 122 4.77 13.05 -7.46
C TRP A 122 4.00 13.43 -8.74
N THR A 123 2.84 14.08 -8.58
CA THR A 123 2.01 14.53 -9.71
C THR A 123 2.76 15.49 -10.63
N ARG A 124 3.50 16.43 -10.07
CA ARG A 124 4.35 17.36 -10.85
C ARG A 124 5.41 16.62 -11.64
N ARG A 125 6.05 15.62 -11.06
CA ARG A 125 7.04 14.80 -11.75
C ARG A 125 6.44 14.02 -12.92
N LEU A 126 5.24 13.48 -12.77
CA LEU A 126 4.52 12.83 -13.86
C LEU A 126 4.24 13.79 -15.01
N LYS A 127 3.77 15.00 -14.70
CA LYS A 127 3.49 16.04 -15.71
C LYS A 127 4.77 16.50 -16.41
N GLY A 128 5.86 16.64 -15.67
CA GLY A 128 7.16 16.99 -16.23
C GLY A 128 7.72 15.91 -17.15
N SER A 129 7.43 14.62 -16.89
CA SER A 129 7.88 13.50 -17.71
C SER A 129 7.04 13.33 -18.98
N ALA A 130 5.82 13.85 -19.02
CA ALA A 130 4.90 13.75 -20.14
C ALA A 130 5.12 14.84 -21.19
N GLY A 131 6.01 15.79 -20.90
CA GLY A 131 6.37 16.91 -21.82
C GLY A 131 7.58 16.54 -22.70
#